data_8bcaec658dfbbb4e657ec9de5fc4aabe
#
_entry.id   8bcaec658dfbbb4e657ec9de5fc4aabe
#
_cell.length_a   1.000
_cell.length_b   1.000
_cell.length_c   1.000
_cell.angle_alpha   90.00
_cell.angle_beta   90.00
_cell.angle_gamma   90.00
#
_symmetry.space_group_name_H-M   'P 1'
#
loop_
_entity.id
_entity.type
_entity.pdbx_description
1 polymer ?
#
loop_
_entity_poly.entity_id
_entity_poly.type
_entity_poly.pdbx_seq_one_letter_code
_entity_poly.pdbx_strand_id
1 'polypeptide(L)'
;GILTESGSAARAEAGSARLVVERTPFYAERGGQVGDQGELLGTNGATIGRITDTQRPVGAMTLHETELREPIAVGDKVTLRVDAPRREATVRNHTATHLLHRAIRIVAGADAKQRGSLVHPEYLRFDYPLDRALTRDERDAVEAEVQRAIRSNIPIVAAQMSMKEAVDAGADAFFDEKYGERVRTIRMADYSHELCGGTHCSATGEVGSFVITSDRSIGSGLRRIEALSGPVADEYLRARVKSVEAAADLLGLQDQELLLQKITQLQAELKGAKRRAREGGAQRVDPAALVARAASAPAGHRVLIASVDVEDIEELKELSNQLRKRMGPGVIALVRSGGAPDILVVVEGVDAAVANAGSIVSVGAVAIGGRGGGKANMGQGRGAEGSDAALAITAMAAALGVPATGAAE
;
A
#
# COMPACT_ATOMS: atom_id res chain seq x y z
N GLY A 1 14.78 41.70 -9.89
CA GLY A 1 14.17 41.44 -11.18
C GLY A 1 12.80 40.85 -11.04
N ILE A 2 11.96 41.03 -12.02
CA ILE A 2 10.58 40.52 -12.06
C ILE A 2 10.39 39.77 -13.39
N LEU A 3 9.82 38.54 -13.32
CA LEU A 3 9.41 37.76 -14.47
C LEU A 3 7.90 37.48 -14.35
N THR A 4 7.14 37.79 -15.39
CA THR A 4 5.72 37.49 -15.56
C THR A 4 5.54 36.45 -16.65
N GLU A 5 4.34 36.04 -16.95
CA GLU A 5 4.05 35.12 -18.07
C GLU A 5 4.52 35.70 -19.42
N SER A 6 4.49 37.04 -19.57
CA SER A 6 4.95 37.77 -20.76
C SER A 6 6.48 37.97 -20.82
N GLY A 7 7.23 37.51 -19.81
CA GLY A 7 8.67 37.64 -19.71
C GLY A 7 9.15 38.65 -18.67
N SER A 8 10.36 39.22 -18.87
CA SER A 8 10.94 40.23 -17.96
C SER A 8 10.14 41.50 -17.96
N ALA A 9 9.85 42.04 -16.76
CA ALA A 9 9.04 43.22 -16.57
C ALA A 9 9.69 44.17 -15.58
N ALA A 10 9.47 45.48 -15.74
CA ALA A 10 9.89 46.48 -14.77
C ALA A 10 8.92 46.58 -13.58
N ARG A 11 7.68 46.14 -13.75
CA ARG A 11 6.61 46.10 -12.75
C ARG A 11 5.71 44.88 -12.96
N ALA A 12 5.17 44.34 -11.87
CA ALA A 12 4.09 43.37 -11.89
C ALA A 12 2.90 43.87 -11.07
N GLU A 13 1.71 43.61 -11.58
CA GLU A 13 0.45 43.81 -10.86
C GLU A 13 0.17 42.65 -9.92
N ALA A 14 -0.94 42.70 -9.14
CA ALA A 14 -1.38 41.59 -8.33
C ALA A 14 -1.60 40.31 -9.19
N GLY A 15 -1.18 39.17 -8.71
CA GLY A 15 -1.21 37.85 -9.40
C GLY A 15 0.13 37.14 -9.34
N SER A 16 0.29 36.13 -10.19
CA SER A 16 1.50 35.30 -10.23
C SER A 16 2.68 36.05 -10.83
N ALA A 17 3.81 36.06 -10.14
CA ALA A 17 5.07 36.59 -10.62
C ALA A 17 6.26 35.83 -10.05
N ARG A 18 7.39 35.88 -10.75
CA ARG A 18 8.65 35.30 -10.27
C ARG A 18 9.62 36.45 -9.96
N LEU A 19 10.12 36.45 -8.73
CA LEU A 19 10.96 37.54 -8.22
C LEU A 19 12.40 37.08 -8.01
N VAL A 20 13.34 37.91 -8.40
CA VAL A 20 14.76 37.82 -8.09
C VAL A 20 15.13 38.98 -7.23
N VAL A 21 15.67 38.76 -6.05
CA VAL A 21 16.07 39.76 -5.08
C VAL A 21 17.58 39.74 -4.88
N GLU A 22 18.15 40.85 -4.38
CA GLU A 22 19.60 40.98 -4.16
C GLU A 22 20.10 40.02 -3.07
N ARG A 23 19.33 39.84 -1.99
CA ARG A 23 19.61 38.94 -0.88
C ARG A 23 18.35 38.22 -0.44
N THR A 24 18.48 36.94 -0.15
CA THR A 24 17.36 36.12 0.30
C THR A 24 17.77 35.16 1.43
N PRO A 25 16.93 34.99 2.47
CA PRO A 25 17.09 33.95 3.44
C PRO A 25 16.47 32.60 3.00
N PHE A 26 15.78 32.58 1.84
CA PHE A 26 15.07 31.41 1.34
C PHE A 26 16.04 30.39 0.76
N TYR A 27 15.85 29.14 1.13
CA TYR A 27 16.53 28.01 0.51
C TYR A 27 15.86 27.70 -0.83
N ALA A 28 16.62 27.72 -1.90
CA ALA A 28 16.14 27.27 -3.19
C ALA A 28 16.26 25.75 -3.33
N GLU A 29 15.26 25.12 -3.92
CA GLU A 29 15.20 23.65 -4.13
C GLU A 29 16.50 23.13 -4.74
N ARG A 30 17.12 22.19 -4.05
CA ARG A 30 18.34 21.50 -4.47
C ARG A 30 18.62 20.25 -3.64
N GLY A 31 19.30 19.26 -4.24
CA GLY A 31 19.78 18.07 -3.53
C GLY A 31 18.67 17.26 -2.85
N GLY A 32 17.45 17.28 -3.41
CA GLY A 32 16.27 16.61 -2.88
C GLY A 32 15.52 17.38 -1.79
N GLN A 33 16.05 18.50 -1.26
CA GLN A 33 15.30 19.36 -0.35
C GLN A 33 14.43 20.33 -1.13
N VAL A 34 13.14 20.39 -0.82
CA VAL A 34 12.18 21.34 -1.40
C VAL A 34 12.52 22.78 -1.07
N GLY A 35 12.12 23.72 -1.93
CA GLY A 35 12.27 25.14 -1.72
C GLY A 35 11.46 25.69 -0.55
N ASP A 36 11.95 26.76 0.03
CA ASP A 36 11.23 27.46 1.08
C ASP A 36 10.00 28.18 0.56
N GLN A 37 9.05 28.33 1.45
CA GLN A 37 7.87 29.17 1.29
C GLN A 37 7.86 30.27 2.35
N GLY A 38 7.02 31.30 2.15
CA GLY A 38 6.89 32.36 3.13
C GLY A 38 6.17 33.58 2.60
N GLU A 39 6.51 34.76 3.12
CA GLU A 39 5.83 36.01 2.83
C GLU A 39 6.77 37.05 2.27
N LEU A 40 6.22 37.86 1.37
CA LEU A 40 6.81 39.07 0.88
C LEU A 40 6.16 40.28 1.57
N LEU A 41 6.95 41.07 2.28
CA LEU A 41 6.48 42.22 3.04
C LEU A 41 6.97 43.53 2.38
N GLY A 42 6.09 44.52 2.33
CA GLY A 42 6.43 45.88 1.94
C GLY A 42 7.21 46.61 3.06
N THR A 43 7.62 47.82 2.77
CA THR A 43 8.38 48.69 3.71
C THR A 43 7.62 49.08 4.96
N ASN A 44 6.30 49.02 4.91
CA ASN A 44 5.39 49.25 6.06
C ASN A 44 5.15 48.00 6.89
N GLY A 45 5.77 46.85 6.53
CA GLY A 45 5.60 45.54 7.19
C GLY A 45 4.32 44.80 6.81
N ALA A 46 3.49 45.34 5.92
CA ALA A 46 2.30 44.65 5.42
C ALA A 46 2.70 43.50 4.46
N THR A 47 1.95 42.42 4.45
CA THR A 47 2.14 41.32 3.51
C THR A 47 1.60 41.70 2.13
N ILE A 48 2.48 41.96 1.18
CA ILE A 48 2.19 42.34 -0.22
C ILE A 48 2.19 41.14 -1.17
N GLY A 49 2.62 39.96 -0.71
CA GLY A 49 2.60 38.73 -1.49
C GLY A 49 2.96 37.51 -0.66
N ARG A 50 2.73 36.33 -1.24
CA ARG A 50 3.12 35.02 -0.67
C ARG A 50 4.13 34.36 -1.60
N ILE A 51 5.26 33.91 -1.09
CA ILE A 51 6.22 33.09 -1.80
C ILE A 51 5.77 31.63 -1.63
N THR A 52 5.39 31.02 -2.75
CA THR A 52 4.83 29.67 -2.81
C THR A 52 5.87 28.60 -3.05
N ASP A 53 7.02 28.99 -3.64
CA ASP A 53 8.16 28.11 -3.86
C ASP A 53 9.43 28.94 -4.13
N THR A 54 10.59 28.30 -3.96
CA THR A 54 11.89 28.93 -4.23
C THR A 54 12.76 27.96 -5.03
N GLN A 55 13.15 28.39 -6.23
CA GLN A 55 13.84 27.57 -7.21
C GLN A 55 15.21 28.14 -7.58
N ARG A 56 16.09 27.30 -8.14
CA ARG A 56 17.39 27.70 -8.67
C ARG A 56 17.57 27.25 -10.12
N PRO A 57 16.95 27.91 -11.08
CA PRO A 57 16.93 27.47 -12.48
C PRO A 57 18.29 27.56 -13.17
N VAL A 58 19.10 28.57 -12.86
CA VAL A 58 20.40 28.80 -13.52
C VAL A 58 21.42 29.32 -12.52
N GLY A 59 22.58 28.67 -12.44
CA GLY A 59 23.73 29.13 -11.65
C GLY A 59 23.40 29.38 -10.17
N ALA A 60 23.72 30.60 -9.71
CA ALA A 60 23.45 31.03 -8.33
C ALA A 60 22.14 31.83 -8.18
N MET A 61 21.39 32.05 -9.27
CA MET A 61 20.15 32.81 -9.23
C MET A 61 19.06 32.12 -8.46
N THR A 62 18.56 32.74 -7.41
CA THR A 62 17.40 32.27 -6.64
C THR A 62 16.13 32.97 -7.16
N LEU A 63 15.15 32.16 -7.54
CA LEU A 63 13.88 32.58 -8.10
C LEU A 63 12.76 32.26 -7.10
N HIS A 64 11.97 33.27 -6.73
CA HIS A 64 10.87 33.14 -5.80
C HIS A 64 9.56 33.12 -6.60
N GLU A 65 8.87 31.97 -6.67
CA GLU A 65 7.51 31.87 -7.19
C GLU A 65 6.58 32.60 -6.21
N THR A 66 5.91 33.64 -6.67
CA THR A 66 5.22 34.59 -5.78
C THR A 66 3.80 34.85 -6.26
N GLU A 67 2.84 34.80 -5.39
CA GLU A 67 1.47 35.30 -5.55
C GLU A 67 1.39 36.71 -4.94
N LEU A 68 1.43 37.73 -5.78
CA LEU A 68 1.37 39.14 -5.39
C LEU A 68 -0.08 39.50 -5.02
N ARG A 69 -0.24 40.27 -3.93
CA ARG A 69 -1.49 40.89 -3.52
C ARG A 69 -1.52 42.40 -3.93
N GLU A 70 -0.36 42.99 -4.02
CA GLU A 70 -0.17 44.39 -4.40
C GLU A 70 0.88 44.49 -5.51
N PRO A 71 0.82 45.53 -6.35
CA PRO A 71 1.81 45.77 -7.38
C PRO A 71 3.22 45.95 -6.80
N ILE A 72 4.24 45.49 -7.53
CA ILE A 72 5.64 45.66 -7.18
C ILE A 72 6.46 46.10 -8.42
N ALA A 73 7.46 46.90 -8.21
CA ALA A 73 8.39 47.37 -9.27
C ALA A 73 9.83 46.95 -8.99
N VAL A 74 10.64 46.85 -10.04
CA VAL A 74 12.09 46.64 -9.89
C VAL A 74 12.71 47.83 -9.17
N GLY A 75 13.46 47.54 -8.11
CA GLY A 75 14.07 48.55 -7.24
C GLY A 75 13.32 48.78 -5.93
N ASP A 76 12.10 48.26 -5.79
CA ASP A 76 11.37 48.33 -4.54
C ASP A 76 12.10 47.57 -3.42
N LYS A 77 12.06 48.15 -2.22
CA LYS A 77 12.59 47.51 -1.01
C LYS A 77 11.53 46.64 -0.39
N VAL A 78 11.89 45.39 -0.19
CA VAL A 78 11.02 44.38 0.38
C VAL A 78 11.71 43.60 1.52
N THR A 79 10.92 43.03 2.43
CA THR A 79 11.40 42.10 3.40
C THR A 79 10.83 40.72 3.07
N LEU A 80 11.71 39.70 3.07
CA LEU A 80 11.33 38.30 2.87
C LEU A 80 11.29 37.62 4.21
N ARG A 81 10.16 36.98 4.54
CA ARG A 81 9.94 36.22 5.79
C ARG A 81 9.65 34.78 5.46
N VAL A 82 10.62 33.90 5.80
CA VAL A 82 10.46 32.45 5.62
C VAL A 82 9.38 31.92 6.56
N ASP A 83 8.57 30.98 6.09
CA ASP A 83 7.68 30.17 6.94
C ASP A 83 8.52 29.30 7.88
N ALA A 84 8.72 29.78 9.10
CA ALA A 84 9.61 29.15 10.07
C ALA A 84 9.14 27.73 10.46
N PRO A 85 7.87 27.48 10.77
CA PRO A 85 7.39 26.12 11.06
C PRO A 85 7.66 25.13 9.92
N ARG A 86 7.41 25.53 8.68
CA ARG A 86 7.67 24.71 7.50
C ARG A 86 9.17 24.45 7.31
N ARG A 87 10.01 25.47 7.46
CA ARG A 87 11.47 25.36 7.40
C ARG A 87 12.01 24.42 8.46
N GLU A 88 11.56 24.53 9.71
CA GLU A 88 11.98 23.68 10.80
C GLU A 88 11.61 22.21 10.57
N ALA A 89 10.40 21.94 10.07
CA ALA A 89 9.99 20.57 9.71
C ALA A 89 10.89 19.99 8.59
N THR A 90 11.20 20.78 7.55
CA THR A 90 12.11 20.39 6.47
C THR A 90 13.52 20.11 7.00
N VAL A 91 14.03 20.94 7.88
CA VAL A 91 15.35 20.83 8.53
C VAL A 91 15.46 19.52 9.33
N ARG A 92 14.40 19.17 10.11
CA ARG A 92 14.34 17.89 10.84
C ARG A 92 14.38 16.70 9.88
N ASN A 93 13.55 16.72 8.84
CA ASN A 93 13.52 15.65 7.84
C ASN A 93 14.82 15.53 7.06
N HIS A 94 15.52 16.64 6.79
CA HIS A 94 16.82 16.57 6.14
C HIS A 94 17.88 15.95 7.04
N THR A 95 17.92 16.36 8.29
CA THR A 95 18.83 15.77 9.28
C THR A 95 18.53 14.28 9.48
N ALA A 96 17.23 13.93 9.61
CA ALA A 96 16.79 12.53 9.69
C ALA A 96 17.20 11.70 8.47
N THR A 97 17.24 12.29 7.26
CA THR A 97 17.70 11.61 6.04
C THR A 97 19.15 11.17 6.16
N HIS A 98 20.04 12.00 6.69
CA HIS A 98 21.45 11.63 6.93
C HIS A 98 21.58 10.53 8.00
N LEU A 99 20.77 10.61 9.08
CA LEU A 99 20.76 9.57 10.11
C LEU A 99 20.25 8.24 9.54
N LEU A 100 19.17 8.27 8.75
CA LEU A 100 18.64 7.10 8.07
C LEU A 100 19.65 6.48 7.10
N HIS A 101 20.31 7.30 6.29
CA HIS A 101 21.34 6.84 5.36
C HIS A 101 22.44 6.07 6.10
N ARG A 102 22.97 6.63 7.20
CA ARG A 102 23.97 5.96 8.01
C ARG A 102 23.45 4.66 8.62
N ALA A 103 22.24 4.67 9.17
CA ALA A 103 21.62 3.49 9.77
C ALA A 103 21.42 2.35 8.77
N ILE A 104 20.93 2.66 7.56
CA ILE A 104 20.77 1.66 6.48
C ILE A 104 22.14 1.05 6.11
N ARG A 105 23.19 1.86 5.99
CA ARG A 105 24.55 1.36 5.69
C ARG A 105 25.11 0.47 6.80
N ILE A 106 24.75 0.71 8.06
CA ILE A 106 25.14 -0.14 9.20
C ILE A 106 24.40 -1.48 9.13
N VAL A 107 23.09 -1.48 8.84
CA VAL A 107 22.24 -2.67 8.92
C VAL A 107 22.25 -3.48 7.63
N ALA A 108 22.12 -2.82 6.48
CA ALA A 108 21.98 -3.48 5.16
C ALA A 108 23.31 -3.57 4.39
N GLY A 109 24.37 -2.91 4.88
CA GLY A 109 25.69 -2.94 4.27
C GLY A 109 26.14 -1.61 3.67
N ALA A 110 27.45 -1.43 3.56
CA ALA A 110 28.08 -0.17 3.13
C ALA A 110 27.70 0.28 1.69
N ASP A 111 27.28 -0.67 0.86
CA ASP A 111 26.90 -0.41 -0.52
C ASP A 111 25.47 0.17 -0.68
N ALA A 112 24.70 0.18 0.40
CA ALA A 112 23.37 0.80 0.43
C ALA A 112 23.45 2.35 0.44
N LYS A 113 24.12 2.92 -0.58
CA LYS A 113 24.33 4.37 -0.73
C LYS A 113 23.09 5.03 -1.34
N GLN A 114 22.90 6.31 -0.98
CA GLN A 114 21.82 7.11 -1.55
C GLN A 114 21.84 7.12 -3.08
N ARG A 115 20.68 6.88 -3.69
CA ARG A 115 20.44 7.03 -5.15
C ARG A 115 19.47 8.17 -5.46
N GLY A 116 18.66 8.56 -4.51
CA GLY A 116 17.74 9.68 -4.58
C GLY A 116 17.19 10.01 -3.21
N SER A 117 16.69 11.22 -3.05
CA SER A 117 15.98 11.65 -1.85
C SER A 117 14.96 12.72 -2.15
N LEU A 118 13.97 12.84 -1.30
CA LEU A 118 13.08 13.98 -1.22
C LEU A 118 12.94 14.36 0.25
N VAL A 119 13.22 15.62 0.54
CA VAL A 119 13.08 16.19 1.89
C VAL A 119 11.96 17.21 1.85
N HIS A 120 10.80 16.81 2.35
CA HIS A 120 9.58 17.60 2.44
C HIS A 120 9.28 17.93 3.92
N PRO A 121 8.55 19.00 4.27
CA PRO A 121 8.20 19.28 5.67
C PRO A 121 7.36 18.18 6.31
N GLU A 122 6.54 17.47 5.56
CA GLU A 122 5.65 16.42 6.09
C GLU A 122 6.28 15.05 6.15
N TYR A 123 7.26 14.75 5.29
CA TYR A 123 7.93 13.44 5.21
C TYR A 123 9.29 13.55 4.53
N LEU A 124 10.07 12.50 4.69
CA LEU A 124 11.27 12.27 3.88
C LEU A 124 11.14 11.00 3.05
N ARG A 125 11.85 10.98 1.93
CA ARG A 125 11.94 9.82 1.04
C ARG A 125 13.40 9.56 0.73
N PHE A 126 13.78 8.29 0.79
CA PHE A 126 15.16 7.86 0.58
C PHE A 126 15.21 6.63 -0.33
N ASP A 127 15.91 6.75 -1.45
CA ASP A 127 16.10 5.69 -2.43
C ASP A 127 17.50 5.10 -2.32
N TYR A 128 17.62 3.76 -2.22
CA TYR A 128 18.88 3.07 -2.01
C TYR A 128 18.89 1.71 -2.73
N PRO A 129 20.10 1.21 -3.14
CA PRO A 129 20.22 -0.08 -3.77
C PRO A 129 20.11 -1.19 -2.72
N LEU A 130 19.16 -2.10 -2.94
CA LEU A 130 19.02 -3.37 -2.25
C LEU A 130 18.12 -4.27 -3.10
N ASP A 131 18.53 -5.51 -3.35
CA ASP A 131 17.84 -6.46 -4.22
C ASP A 131 16.64 -7.14 -3.56
N ARG A 132 16.51 -7.02 -2.24
CA ARG A 132 15.42 -7.56 -1.42
C ARG A 132 14.79 -6.51 -0.50
N ALA A 133 13.64 -6.83 0.08
CA ALA A 133 13.08 -6.03 1.16
C ALA A 133 13.95 -6.16 2.42
N LEU A 134 14.00 -5.11 3.24
CA LEU A 134 14.44 -5.24 4.63
C LEU A 134 13.51 -6.22 5.34
N THR A 135 14.06 -7.11 6.14
CA THR A 135 13.25 -7.89 7.07
C THR A 135 12.64 -6.97 8.12
N ARG A 136 11.67 -7.48 8.87
CA ARG A 136 11.08 -6.71 9.98
C ARG A 136 12.15 -6.31 11.00
N ASP A 137 12.99 -7.27 11.39
CA ASP A 137 14.05 -7.05 12.36
C ASP A 137 15.11 -6.05 11.86
N GLU A 138 15.45 -6.08 10.56
CA GLU A 138 16.36 -5.10 9.96
C GLU A 138 15.75 -3.71 9.94
N ARG A 139 14.47 -3.57 9.62
CA ARG A 139 13.78 -2.28 9.66
C ARG A 139 13.72 -1.73 11.08
N ASP A 140 13.38 -2.57 12.05
CA ASP A 140 13.35 -2.21 13.46
C ASP A 140 14.75 -1.81 13.96
N ALA A 141 15.82 -2.49 13.48
CA ALA A 141 17.20 -2.14 13.77
C ALA A 141 17.61 -0.78 13.15
N VAL A 142 17.17 -0.47 11.93
CA VAL A 142 17.40 0.85 11.29
C VAL A 142 16.72 1.94 12.10
N GLU A 143 15.46 1.77 12.49
CA GLU A 143 14.74 2.74 13.33
C GLU A 143 15.43 2.93 14.68
N ALA A 144 15.83 1.83 15.33
CA ALA A 144 16.52 1.86 16.61
C ALA A 144 17.86 2.62 16.53
N GLU A 145 18.61 2.44 15.45
CA GLU A 145 19.88 3.12 15.22
C GLU A 145 19.67 4.63 14.98
N VAL A 146 18.68 5.02 14.17
CA VAL A 146 18.31 6.43 13.99
C VAL A 146 17.90 7.06 15.33
N GLN A 147 17.04 6.38 16.09
CA GLN A 147 16.62 6.85 17.42
C GLN A 147 17.79 6.94 18.42
N ARG A 148 18.76 6.03 18.33
CA ARG A 148 19.98 6.09 19.13
C ARG A 148 20.79 7.36 18.84
N ALA A 149 21.00 7.66 17.55
CA ALA A 149 21.72 8.87 17.11
C ALA A 149 20.99 10.16 17.52
N ILE A 150 19.65 10.17 17.43
CA ILE A 150 18.81 11.29 17.89
C ILE A 150 19.03 11.50 19.41
N ARG A 151 18.87 10.46 20.22
CA ARG A 151 19.05 10.54 21.68
C ARG A 151 20.45 10.92 22.11
N SER A 152 21.47 10.62 21.31
CA SER A 152 22.84 11.02 21.57
C SER A 152 23.07 12.53 21.44
N ASN A 153 22.10 13.26 20.88
CA ASN A 153 22.12 14.73 20.71
C ASN A 153 23.45 15.26 20.15
N ILE A 154 23.92 14.64 19.08
CA ILE A 154 25.22 14.93 18.46
C ILE A 154 25.20 16.33 17.85
N PRO A 155 26.14 17.22 18.16
CA PRO A 155 26.26 18.53 17.48
C PRO A 155 26.47 18.36 15.98
N ILE A 156 25.82 19.21 15.18
CA ILE A 156 25.90 19.21 13.71
C ILE A 156 26.71 20.42 13.27
N VAL A 157 27.86 20.15 12.65
CA VAL A 157 28.76 21.18 12.21
C VAL A 157 28.74 21.30 10.69
N ALA A 158 28.42 22.51 10.22
CA ALA A 158 28.54 22.87 8.80
C ALA A 158 29.86 23.58 8.55
N ALA A 159 30.62 23.13 7.55
CA ALA A 159 31.88 23.76 7.16
C ALA A 159 31.97 23.93 5.64
N GLN A 160 32.69 24.96 5.20
CA GLN A 160 33.05 25.14 3.79
C GLN A 160 34.56 24.89 3.62
N MET A 161 34.91 24.02 2.67
CA MET A 161 36.29 23.64 2.41
C MET A 161 36.48 23.33 0.93
N SER A 162 37.70 23.07 0.48
CA SER A 162 37.93 22.55 -0.86
C SER A 162 37.43 21.09 -0.97
N MET A 163 37.14 20.66 -2.19
CA MET A 163 36.76 19.27 -2.45
C MET A 163 37.85 18.29 -1.94
N LYS A 164 39.13 18.64 -2.12
CA LYS A 164 40.25 17.81 -1.65
C LYS A 164 40.26 17.66 -0.11
N GLU A 165 40.12 18.79 0.61
CA GLU A 165 40.04 18.76 2.08
C GLU A 165 38.85 17.94 2.58
N ALA A 166 37.70 18.03 1.90
CA ALA A 166 36.52 17.24 2.28
C ALA A 166 36.76 15.74 2.12
N VAL A 167 37.34 15.31 1.00
CA VAL A 167 37.68 13.91 0.74
C VAL A 167 38.75 13.41 1.73
N ASP A 168 39.82 14.20 1.94
CA ASP A 168 40.89 13.87 2.90
C ASP A 168 40.35 13.74 4.34
N ALA A 169 39.31 14.51 4.69
CA ALA A 169 38.61 14.43 5.97
C ALA A 169 37.55 13.31 6.02
N GLY A 170 37.43 12.48 4.98
CA GLY A 170 36.51 11.33 4.92
C GLY A 170 35.05 11.70 4.70
N ALA A 171 34.78 12.83 4.05
CA ALA A 171 33.42 13.18 3.69
C ALA A 171 32.91 12.33 2.53
N ASP A 172 31.73 11.73 2.71
CA ASP A 172 31.04 10.98 1.67
C ASP A 172 30.42 11.96 0.63
N ALA A 173 30.65 11.67 -0.66
CA ALA A 173 30.06 12.38 -1.80
C ALA A 173 29.11 11.42 -2.55
N PHE A 174 27.80 11.70 -2.55
CA PHE A 174 26.81 10.74 -3.06
C PHE A 174 26.13 11.16 -4.36
N PHE A 175 26.27 12.42 -4.74
CA PHE A 175 25.67 12.92 -5.97
C PHE A 175 26.75 13.05 -7.06
N ASP A 176 26.44 12.59 -8.30
CA ASP A 176 27.23 12.87 -9.50
C ASP A 176 27.18 14.36 -9.91
N GLU A 177 26.91 15.25 -8.96
CA GLU A 177 26.93 16.69 -9.18
C GLU A 177 28.35 17.15 -9.48
N LYS A 178 28.50 18.01 -10.47
CA LYS A 178 29.75 18.75 -10.68
C LYS A 178 29.93 19.71 -9.52
N TYR A 179 30.63 19.23 -8.49
CA TYR A 179 31.00 20.09 -7.37
C TYR A 179 32.00 21.15 -7.81
N GLY A 180 31.79 22.38 -7.34
CA GLY A 180 32.77 23.46 -7.54
C GLY A 180 34.05 23.23 -6.73
N GLU A 181 35.01 24.13 -6.83
CA GLU A 181 36.26 24.09 -6.07
C GLU A 181 36.04 24.11 -4.54
N ARG A 182 34.93 24.73 -4.10
CA ARG A 182 34.50 24.79 -2.70
C ARG A 182 33.20 24.05 -2.50
N VAL A 183 33.16 23.21 -1.47
CA VAL A 183 32.02 22.40 -1.09
C VAL A 183 31.60 22.69 0.34
N ARG A 184 30.33 22.50 0.65
CA ARG A 184 29.82 22.53 2.02
C ARG A 184 29.69 21.11 2.52
N THR A 185 30.20 20.84 3.72
CA THR A 185 30.05 19.56 4.42
C THR A 185 29.20 19.70 5.67
N ILE A 186 28.52 18.62 6.03
CA ILE A 186 27.79 18.46 7.28
C ILE A 186 28.42 17.30 8.03
N ARG A 187 28.86 17.56 9.26
CA ARG A 187 29.49 16.56 10.12
C ARG A 187 28.72 16.40 11.42
N MET A 188 28.46 15.16 11.78
CA MET A 188 27.84 14.72 13.04
C MET A 188 28.84 13.87 13.81
N ALA A 189 29.84 14.51 14.42
CA ALA A 189 30.99 13.86 15.06
C ALA A 189 31.61 12.74 14.17
N ASP A 190 31.73 11.53 14.68
CA ASP A 190 32.22 10.35 13.93
C ASP A 190 31.07 9.51 13.36
N TYR A 191 29.83 9.96 13.52
CA TYR A 191 28.63 9.25 13.05
C TYR A 191 28.41 9.39 11.55
N SER A 192 28.45 10.62 11.03
CA SER A 192 28.28 10.92 9.60
C SER A 192 29.07 12.17 9.20
N HIS A 193 29.67 12.14 8.01
CA HIS A 193 30.30 13.31 7.38
C HIS A 193 30.01 13.26 5.88
N GLU A 194 29.21 14.20 5.41
CA GLU A 194 28.67 14.18 4.04
C GLU A 194 28.74 15.55 3.37
N LEU A 195 28.92 15.57 2.04
CA LEU A 195 28.74 16.78 1.24
C LEU A 195 27.26 17.10 1.17
N CYS A 196 26.85 18.23 1.72
CA CYS A 196 25.45 18.63 1.72
C CYS A 196 25.27 20.15 1.75
N GLY A 197 24.50 20.68 0.78
CA GLY A 197 24.12 22.09 0.68
C GLY A 197 22.83 22.47 1.40
N GLY A 198 22.09 21.49 1.95
CA GLY A 198 20.79 21.70 2.56
C GLY A 198 20.80 22.32 3.95
N THR A 199 19.62 22.51 4.51
CA THR A 199 19.44 23.08 5.84
C THR A 199 19.34 21.96 6.89
N HIS A 200 19.99 22.14 8.05
CA HIS A 200 20.08 21.12 9.10
C HIS A 200 19.78 21.68 10.49
N CYS A 201 19.40 20.79 11.41
CA CYS A 201 19.35 21.06 12.83
C CYS A 201 20.73 21.47 13.37
N SER A 202 20.77 22.07 14.54
CA SER A 202 22.04 22.34 15.24
C SER A 202 22.58 21.12 15.97
N ALA A 203 21.69 20.18 16.34
CA ALA A 203 22.04 18.90 16.94
C ALA A 203 21.01 17.83 16.55
N THR A 204 21.41 16.54 16.59
CA THR A 204 20.54 15.42 16.19
C THR A 204 19.29 15.28 17.06
N GLY A 205 19.32 15.72 18.30
CA GLY A 205 18.19 15.68 19.22
C GLY A 205 16.98 16.52 18.77
N GLU A 206 17.20 17.57 17.98
CA GLU A 206 16.14 18.43 17.43
C GLU A 206 15.26 17.71 16.40
N VAL A 207 15.70 16.57 15.86
CA VAL A 207 14.91 15.73 14.94
C VAL A 207 13.64 15.21 15.61
N GLY A 208 13.72 14.87 16.92
CA GLY A 208 12.59 14.31 17.67
C GLY A 208 12.32 12.85 17.32
N SER A 209 11.06 12.46 17.34
CA SER A 209 10.67 11.09 16.95
C SER A 209 10.96 10.81 15.48
N PHE A 210 11.23 9.54 15.17
CA PHE A 210 11.45 9.07 13.81
C PHE A 210 10.72 7.74 13.61
N VAL A 211 10.05 7.56 12.48
CA VAL A 211 9.36 6.31 12.14
C VAL A 211 9.36 6.07 10.63
N ILE A 212 9.66 4.84 10.22
CA ILE A 212 9.55 4.39 8.83
C ILE A 212 8.09 3.99 8.55
N THR A 213 7.47 4.64 7.57
CA THR A 213 6.08 4.37 7.20
C THR A 213 5.95 3.36 6.07
N SER A 214 6.93 3.32 5.16
CA SER A 214 6.95 2.36 4.05
C SER A 214 8.38 1.99 3.64
N ASP A 215 8.54 0.76 3.13
CA ASP A 215 9.72 0.27 2.40
C ASP A 215 9.23 -0.52 1.20
N ARG A 216 9.48 -0.03 -0.03
CA ARG A 216 8.95 -0.64 -1.26
C ARG A 216 9.99 -0.68 -2.38
N SER A 217 9.85 -1.62 -3.32
CA SER A 217 10.64 -1.64 -4.54
C SER A 217 10.14 -0.55 -5.50
N ILE A 218 11.06 0.14 -6.17
CA ILE A 218 10.79 1.14 -7.22
C ILE A 218 11.46 0.80 -8.55
N GLY A 219 12.10 -0.36 -8.63
CA GLY A 219 12.79 -0.86 -9.81
C GLY A 219 13.66 -2.05 -9.45
N SER A 220 14.35 -2.64 -10.43
CA SER A 220 15.25 -3.75 -10.20
C SER A 220 16.42 -3.32 -9.30
N GLY A 221 16.56 -3.95 -8.13
CA GLY A 221 17.63 -3.67 -7.18
C GLY A 221 17.57 -2.29 -6.52
N LEU A 222 16.44 -1.57 -6.61
CA LEU A 222 16.27 -0.25 -6.01
C LEU A 222 15.05 -0.22 -5.09
N ARG A 223 15.24 0.29 -3.89
CA ARG A 223 14.21 0.41 -2.86
C ARG A 223 14.01 1.84 -2.44
N ARG A 224 12.81 2.13 -1.95
CA ARG A 224 12.40 3.42 -1.43
C ARG A 224 11.85 3.29 -0.04
N ILE A 225 12.45 4.00 0.90
CA ILE A 225 11.90 4.23 2.24
C ILE A 225 11.21 5.59 2.28
N GLU A 226 10.04 5.63 2.91
CA GLU A 226 9.39 6.85 3.35
C GLU A 226 9.35 6.85 4.88
N ALA A 227 9.67 8.00 5.49
CA ALA A 227 9.72 8.14 6.93
C ALA A 227 9.24 9.52 7.37
N LEU A 228 8.85 9.63 8.63
CA LEU A 228 8.41 10.84 9.29
C LEU A 228 9.36 11.19 10.43
N SER A 229 9.51 12.49 10.74
CA SER A 229 10.26 12.93 11.91
C SER A 229 9.52 14.02 12.70
N GLY A 230 9.93 14.22 13.94
CA GLY A 230 9.41 15.25 14.83
C GLY A 230 7.91 15.13 15.11
N PRO A 231 7.18 16.28 15.20
CA PRO A 231 5.75 16.29 15.58
C PRO A 231 4.86 15.44 14.67
N VAL A 232 5.16 15.35 13.38
CA VAL A 232 4.39 14.51 12.43
C VAL A 232 4.56 13.03 12.76
N ALA A 233 5.77 12.61 13.14
CA ALA A 233 6.02 11.23 13.61
C ALA A 233 5.29 10.95 14.93
N ASP A 234 5.28 11.91 15.87
CA ASP A 234 4.56 11.79 17.13
C ASP A 234 3.06 11.61 16.91
N GLU A 235 2.47 12.40 16.01
CA GLU A 235 1.05 12.30 15.66
C GLU A 235 0.72 10.94 15.03
N TYR A 236 1.55 10.50 14.09
CA TYR A 236 1.41 9.19 13.47
C TYR A 236 1.44 8.05 14.49
N LEU A 237 2.42 8.07 15.41
CA LEU A 237 2.55 7.05 16.45
C LEU A 237 1.36 7.07 17.43
N ARG A 238 0.92 8.26 17.86
CA ARG A 238 -0.27 8.40 18.71
C ARG A 238 -1.55 7.88 18.04
N ALA A 239 -1.71 8.13 16.73
CA ALA A 239 -2.84 7.59 15.98
C ALA A 239 -2.83 6.05 15.95
N ARG A 240 -1.64 5.43 15.84
CA ARG A 240 -1.49 3.97 15.93
C ARG A 240 -1.84 3.42 17.31
N VAL A 241 -1.37 4.07 18.37
CA VAL A 241 -1.73 3.71 19.75
C VAL A 241 -3.24 3.78 19.94
N LYS A 242 -3.88 4.89 19.56
CA LYS A 242 -5.34 5.04 19.64
C LYS A 242 -6.12 3.97 18.87
N SER A 243 -5.58 3.53 17.71
CA SER A 243 -6.21 2.46 16.93
C SER A 243 -6.15 1.12 17.66
N VAL A 244 -5.04 0.84 18.37
CA VAL A 244 -4.89 -0.38 19.19
C VAL A 244 -5.83 -0.32 20.39
N GLU A 245 -5.89 0.83 21.08
CA GLU A 245 -6.84 1.09 22.18
C GLU A 245 -8.28 0.85 21.75
N ALA A 246 -8.71 1.47 20.66
CA ALA A 246 -10.06 1.30 20.12
C ALA A 246 -10.37 -0.16 19.75
N ALA A 247 -9.39 -0.91 19.21
CA ALA A 247 -9.57 -2.32 18.92
C ALA A 247 -9.72 -3.17 20.20
N ALA A 248 -8.97 -2.84 21.26
CA ALA A 248 -9.10 -3.50 22.56
C ALA A 248 -10.47 -3.22 23.18
N ASP A 249 -10.90 -1.96 23.16
CA ASP A 249 -12.23 -1.54 23.67
C ASP A 249 -13.36 -2.26 22.93
N LEU A 250 -13.28 -2.37 21.60
CA LEU A 250 -14.27 -3.09 20.79
C LEU A 250 -14.39 -4.57 21.18
N LEU A 251 -13.30 -5.17 21.66
CA LEU A 251 -13.24 -6.55 22.13
C LEU A 251 -13.51 -6.69 23.64
N GLY A 252 -13.82 -5.58 24.34
CA GLY A 252 -14.08 -5.56 25.78
C GLY A 252 -12.85 -5.88 26.65
N LEU A 253 -11.64 -5.58 26.15
CA LEU A 253 -10.39 -5.87 26.84
C LEU A 253 -9.96 -4.67 27.67
N GLN A 254 -9.65 -4.91 28.96
CA GLN A 254 -9.03 -3.92 29.85
C GLN A 254 -7.51 -3.84 29.64
N ASP A 255 -6.90 -4.92 29.16
CA ASP A 255 -5.48 -5.05 28.89
C ASP A 255 -5.25 -5.25 27.38
N GLN A 256 -4.56 -4.29 26.77
CA GLN A 256 -4.23 -4.30 25.34
C GLN A 256 -3.24 -5.41 24.96
N GLU A 257 -2.42 -5.88 25.90
CA GLU A 257 -1.48 -6.98 25.65
C GLU A 257 -2.20 -8.28 25.30
N LEU A 258 -3.46 -8.44 25.74
CA LEU A 258 -4.30 -9.58 25.43
C LEU A 258 -4.95 -9.53 24.03
N LEU A 259 -4.79 -8.44 23.28
CA LEU A 259 -5.46 -8.23 22.00
C LEU A 259 -5.17 -9.35 20.99
N LEU A 260 -3.89 -9.71 20.82
CA LEU A 260 -3.51 -10.78 19.89
C LEU A 260 -4.03 -12.15 20.31
N GLN A 261 -4.04 -12.44 21.61
CA GLN A 261 -4.60 -13.67 22.15
C GLN A 261 -6.10 -13.76 21.88
N LYS A 262 -6.83 -12.65 22.12
CA LYS A 262 -8.28 -12.58 21.86
C LYS A 262 -8.62 -12.75 20.40
N ILE A 263 -7.88 -12.10 19.50
CA ILE A 263 -8.05 -12.26 18.05
C ILE A 263 -7.82 -13.72 17.65
N THR A 264 -6.76 -14.35 18.14
CA THR A 264 -6.45 -15.77 17.86
C THR A 264 -7.57 -16.68 18.35
N GLN A 265 -8.10 -16.44 19.56
CA GLN A 265 -9.24 -17.17 20.11
C GLN A 265 -10.47 -17.03 19.22
N LEU A 266 -10.83 -15.79 18.83
CA LEU A 266 -11.99 -15.53 17.97
C LEU A 266 -11.86 -16.18 16.58
N GLN A 267 -10.66 -16.19 16.01
CA GLN A 267 -10.40 -16.92 14.76
C GLN A 267 -10.62 -18.43 14.91
N ALA A 268 -10.17 -19.02 16.01
CA ALA A 268 -10.38 -20.44 16.30
C ALA A 268 -11.87 -20.75 16.53
N GLU A 269 -12.58 -19.90 17.27
CA GLU A 269 -14.03 -20.04 17.51
C GLU A 269 -14.82 -19.94 16.21
N LEU A 270 -14.51 -18.96 15.36
CA LEU A 270 -15.13 -18.78 14.04
C LEU A 270 -14.90 -20.00 13.13
N LYS A 271 -13.66 -20.51 13.11
CA LYS A 271 -13.33 -21.75 12.36
C LYS A 271 -14.11 -22.96 12.89
N GLY A 272 -14.23 -23.07 14.22
CA GLY A 272 -15.01 -24.11 14.86
C GLY A 272 -16.52 -23.99 14.58
N ALA A 273 -17.05 -22.74 14.62
CA ALA A 273 -18.45 -22.49 14.29
C ALA A 273 -18.77 -22.82 12.82
N LYS A 274 -17.91 -22.40 11.88
CA LYS A 274 -18.05 -22.74 10.45
C LYS A 274 -18.01 -24.26 10.22
N ARG A 275 -17.12 -24.98 10.95
CA ARG A 275 -17.07 -26.44 10.85
C ARG A 275 -18.36 -27.08 11.36
N ARG A 276 -18.88 -26.68 12.55
CA ARG A 276 -20.15 -27.17 13.10
C ARG A 276 -21.34 -26.85 12.19
N ALA A 277 -21.38 -25.68 11.58
CA ALA A 277 -22.40 -25.32 10.59
C ALA A 277 -22.35 -26.24 9.37
N ARG A 278 -21.14 -26.54 8.86
CA ARG A 278 -20.94 -27.49 7.76
C ARG A 278 -21.36 -28.92 8.16
N GLU A 279 -20.97 -29.40 9.34
CA GLU A 279 -21.36 -30.69 9.85
C GLU A 279 -22.88 -30.78 10.11
N GLY A 280 -23.51 -29.71 10.59
CA GLY A 280 -24.96 -29.58 10.80
C GLY A 280 -25.75 -29.46 9.48
N GLY A 281 -25.21 -28.79 8.45
CA GLY A 281 -25.78 -28.73 7.11
C GLY A 281 -25.79 -30.09 6.41
N ALA A 282 -24.70 -30.88 6.55
CA ALA A 282 -24.60 -32.22 6.03
C ALA A 282 -25.64 -33.20 6.66
N GLN A 283 -26.19 -32.90 7.83
CA GLN A 283 -27.28 -33.66 8.44
C GLN A 283 -28.68 -33.35 7.86
N ARG A 284 -28.85 -32.24 7.12
CA ARG A 284 -30.13 -31.91 6.48
C ARG A 284 -30.40 -32.72 5.22
N VAL A 285 -29.37 -33.31 4.61
CA VAL A 285 -29.48 -34.10 3.39
C VAL A 285 -28.98 -35.54 3.68
N ASP A 286 -29.88 -36.52 3.73
CA ASP A 286 -29.48 -37.92 3.87
C ASP A 286 -28.94 -38.44 2.51
N PRO A 287 -27.62 -38.76 2.41
CA PRO A 287 -27.06 -39.31 1.19
C PRO A 287 -27.65 -40.65 0.76
N ALA A 288 -28.11 -41.48 1.72
CA ALA A 288 -28.73 -42.77 1.41
C ALA A 288 -30.10 -42.57 0.74
N ALA A 289 -30.90 -41.65 1.26
CA ALA A 289 -32.19 -41.30 0.68
C ALA A 289 -32.03 -40.71 -0.74
N LEU A 290 -30.99 -39.86 -0.97
CA LEU A 290 -30.68 -39.34 -2.31
C LEU A 290 -30.28 -40.47 -3.28
N VAL A 291 -29.39 -41.37 -2.88
CA VAL A 291 -28.96 -42.50 -3.74
C VAL A 291 -30.12 -43.42 -4.10
N ALA A 292 -31.10 -43.60 -3.21
CA ALA A 292 -32.31 -44.39 -3.47
C ALA A 292 -33.17 -43.74 -4.61
N ARG A 293 -33.05 -42.44 -4.85
CA ARG A 293 -33.78 -41.73 -5.92
C ARG A 293 -33.08 -41.80 -7.28
N ALA A 294 -31.89 -42.40 -7.37
CA ALA A 294 -31.17 -42.52 -8.64
C ALA A 294 -31.94 -43.35 -9.67
N ALA A 295 -32.17 -42.78 -10.85
CA ALA A 295 -32.80 -43.44 -11.98
C ALA A 295 -31.76 -44.21 -12.83
N SER A 296 -32.24 -45.14 -13.67
CA SER A 296 -31.42 -45.76 -14.70
C SER A 296 -31.60 -45.04 -16.02
N ALA A 297 -30.51 -44.59 -16.62
CA ALA A 297 -30.49 -43.95 -17.94
C ALA A 297 -30.70 -45.07 -19.04
N PRO A 298 -31.13 -44.66 -20.25
CA PRO A 298 -31.28 -45.59 -21.38
C PRO A 298 -29.99 -46.36 -21.71
N ALA A 299 -28.84 -45.78 -21.45
CA ALA A 299 -27.51 -46.41 -21.63
C ALA A 299 -27.10 -47.33 -20.48
N GLY A 300 -27.96 -47.60 -19.50
CA GLY A 300 -27.79 -48.60 -18.43
C GLY A 300 -26.99 -48.10 -17.21
N HIS A 301 -26.53 -46.85 -17.16
CA HIS A 301 -25.85 -46.28 -15.99
C HIS A 301 -26.86 -45.56 -15.06
N ARG A 302 -26.45 -45.43 -13.77
CA ARG A 302 -27.25 -44.72 -12.76
C ARG A 302 -27.12 -43.20 -12.89
N VAL A 303 -28.23 -42.47 -12.71
CA VAL A 303 -28.29 -41.00 -12.76
C VAL A 303 -29.00 -40.50 -11.52
N LEU A 304 -28.37 -39.67 -10.74
CA LEU A 304 -28.93 -38.92 -9.63
C LEU A 304 -28.95 -37.44 -9.98
N ILE A 305 -30.13 -36.83 -10.03
CA ILE A 305 -30.30 -35.39 -10.18
C ILE A 305 -31.13 -34.91 -8.99
N ALA A 306 -30.59 -33.95 -8.21
CA ALA A 306 -31.30 -33.47 -7.03
C ALA A 306 -31.00 -31.98 -6.76
N SER A 307 -32.05 -31.28 -6.29
CA SER A 307 -31.86 -30.01 -5.58
C SER A 307 -31.51 -30.30 -4.13
N VAL A 308 -30.54 -29.58 -3.59
CA VAL A 308 -30.09 -29.75 -2.24
C VAL A 308 -29.90 -28.41 -1.55
N ASP A 309 -30.27 -28.35 -0.28
CA ASP A 309 -30.10 -27.15 0.56
C ASP A 309 -28.75 -27.26 1.30
N VAL A 310 -27.74 -26.64 0.70
CA VAL A 310 -26.38 -26.57 1.22
C VAL A 310 -25.88 -25.11 1.16
N GLU A 311 -24.92 -24.76 2.01
CA GLU A 311 -24.49 -23.36 2.14
C GLU A 311 -23.69 -22.85 0.94
N ASP A 312 -22.77 -23.67 0.43
CA ASP A 312 -21.84 -23.26 -0.63
C ASP A 312 -21.45 -24.41 -1.58
N ILE A 313 -20.66 -24.09 -2.59
CA ILE A 313 -20.17 -25.03 -3.59
C ILE A 313 -19.22 -26.10 -2.99
N GLU A 314 -18.52 -25.80 -1.89
CA GLU A 314 -17.63 -26.76 -1.26
C GLU A 314 -18.41 -27.84 -0.52
N GLU A 315 -19.50 -27.47 0.12
CA GLU A 315 -20.45 -28.43 0.72
C GLU A 315 -21.13 -29.31 -0.35
N LEU A 316 -21.44 -28.71 -1.50
CA LEU A 316 -21.95 -29.43 -2.67
C LEU A 316 -20.94 -30.49 -3.17
N LYS A 317 -19.66 -30.17 -3.21
CA LYS A 317 -18.56 -31.07 -3.57
C LYS A 317 -18.40 -32.20 -2.55
N GLU A 318 -18.48 -31.89 -1.26
CA GLU A 318 -18.37 -32.88 -0.22
C GLU A 318 -19.52 -33.89 -0.25
N LEU A 319 -20.75 -33.38 -0.43
CA LEU A 319 -21.93 -34.22 -0.63
C LEU A 319 -21.79 -35.12 -1.87
N SER A 320 -21.31 -34.57 -2.98
CA SER A 320 -21.10 -35.32 -4.22
C SER A 320 -20.11 -36.48 -4.02
N ASN A 321 -19.04 -36.28 -3.24
CA ASN A 321 -18.04 -37.27 -2.90
C ASN A 321 -18.63 -38.39 -2.04
N GLN A 322 -19.54 -38.08 -1.12
CA GLN A 322 -20.24 -39.10 -0.30
C GLN A 322 -21.21 -39.91 -1.16
N LEU A 323 -21.97 -39.25 -2.04
CA LEU A 323 -22.89 -39.91 -2.96
C LEU A 323 -22.16 -40.83 -3.95
N ARG A 324 -21.03 -40.39 -4.48
CA ARG A 324 -20.19 -41.15 -5.41
C ARG A 324 -19.71 -42.49 -4.80
N LYS A 325 -19.24 -42.43 -3.56
CA LYS A 325 -18.80 -43.65 -2.84
C LYS A 325 -19.92 -44.65 -2.63
N ARG A 326 -21.19 -44.19 -2.50
CA ARG A 326 -22.36 -45.03 -2.25
C ARG A 326 -23.06 -45.51 -3.52
N MET A 327 -23.07 -44.67 -4.57
CA MET A 327 -23.81 -44.95 -5.80
C MET A 327 -23.00 -45.82 -6.77
N GLY A 328 -21.65 -45.73 -6.75
CA GLY A 328 -20.79 -46.35 -7.76
C GLY A 328 -20.83 -45.61 -9.10
N PRO A 329 -20.49 -46.33 -10.21
CA PRO A 329 -20.46 -45.71 -11.56
C PRO A 329 -21.79 -45.09 -11.96
N GLY A 330 -21.74 -43.86 -12.46
CA GLY A 330 -22.95 -43.12 -12.87
C GLY A 330 -22.73 -41.61 -12.96
N VAL A 331 -23.83 -40.89 -13.04
CA VAL A 331 -23.87 -39.41 -13.13
C VAL A 331 -24.55 -38.86 -11.86
N ILE A 332 -23.93 -37.91 -11.21
CA ILE A 332 -24.47 -37.18 -10.08
C ILE A 332 -24.52 -35.70 -10.47
N ALA A 333 -25.73 -35.15 -10.52
CA ALA A 333 -25.98 -33.74 -10.79
C ALA A 333 -26.70 -33.11 -9.59
N LEU A 334 -26.02 -32.19 -8.92
CA LEU A 334 -26.54 -31.49 -7.76
C LEU A 334 -26.73 -30.02 -8.07
N VAL A 335 -27.85 -29.46 -7.65
CA VAL A 335 -28.16 -28.05 -7.76
C VAL A 335 -28.41 -27.51 -6.36
N ARG A 336 -27.63 -26.50 -5.95
CA ARG A 336 -27.88 -25.78 -4.72
C ARG A 336 -29.08 -24.87 -4.87
N SER A 337 -30.06 -24.96 -3.99
CA SER A 337 -31.21 -24.06 -3.95
C SER A 337 -30.85 -22.73 -3.23
N GLY A 338 -31.52 -21.65 -3.63
CA GLY A 338 -31.39 -20.32 -3.02
C GLY A 338 -30.34 -19.41 -3.66
N GLY A 339 -30.62 -18.11 -3.66
CA GLY A 339 -29.77 -17.06 -4.27
C GLY A 339 -29.51 -17.28 -5.74
N ALA A 340 -28.25 -17.28 -6.13
CA ALA A 340 -27.80 -17.74 -7.46
C ALA A 340 -27.44 -19.23 -7.34
N PRO A 341 -28.21 -20.15 -7.96
CA PRO A 341 -28.00 -21.59 -7.83
C PRO A 341 -26.64 -22.03 -8.36
N ASP A 342 -25.88 -22.80 -7.56
CA ASP A 342 -24.66 -23.46 -8.02
C ASP A 342 -25.00 -24.88 -8.50
N ILE A 343 -24.38 -25.31 -9.61
CA ILE A 343 -24.55 -26.62 -10.21
C ILE A 343 -23.23 -27.37 -10.16
N LEU A 344 -23.26 -28.61 -9.69
CA LEU A 344 -22.14 -29.52 -9.74
C LEU A 344 -22.55 -30.82 -10.42
N VAL A 345 -21.85 -31.23 -11.46
CA VAL A 345 -22.04 -32.53 -12.09
C VAL A 345 -20.75 -33.35 -12.01
N VAL A 346 -20.88 -34.60 -11.58
CA VAL A 346 -19.77 -35.55 -11.52
C VAL A 346 -20.19 -36.80 -12.30
N VAL A 347 -19.29 -37.29 -13.16
CA VAL A 347 -19.46 -38.52 -13.96
C VAL A 347 -18.33 -39.45 -13.57
N GLU A 348 -18.69 -40.68 -13.16
CA GLU A 348 -17.73 -41.71 -12.76
C GLU A 348 -18.05 -43.03 -13.44
N GLY A 349 -17.02 -43.65 -14.06
CA GLY A 349 -17.16 -44.98 -14.68
C GLY A 349 -18.13 -45.04 -15.87
N VAL A 350 -18.45 -43.88 -16.51
CA VAL A 350 -19.30 -43.79 -17.69
C VAL A 350 -18.48 -43.16 -18.81
N ASP A 351 -18.58 -43.70 -20.02
CA ASP A 351 -17.86 -43.17 -21.18
C ASP A 351 -18.24 -41.69 -21.46
N ALA A 352 -17.26 -40.87 -21.74
CA ALA A 352 -17.44 -39.44 -22.02
C ALA A 352 -18.32 -39.17 -23.27
N ALA A 353 -18.40 -40.11 -24.17
CA ALA A 353 -19.33 -40.01 -25.32
C ALA A 353 -20.79 -40.28 -24.92
N VAL A 354 -21.04 -40.96 -23.81
CA VAL A 354 -22.35 -41.28 -23.23
C VAL A 354 -22.81 -40.16 -22.28
N ALA A 355 -21.89 -39.72 -21.37
CA ALA A 355 -22.17 -38.63 -20.44
C ALA A 355 -20.95 -37.78 -20.22
N ASN A 356 -21.04 -36.46 -20.43
CA ASN A 356 -19.99 -35.49 -20.24
C ASN A 356 -20.44 -34.42 -19.24
N ALA A 357 -19.79 -34.39 -18.08
CA ALA A 357 -20.16 -33.48 -16.98
C ALA A 357 -20.16 -32.01 -17.40
N GLY A 358 -19.18 -31.56 -18.19
CA GLY A 358 -19.11 -30.18 -18.66
C GLY A 358 -20.29 -29.79 -19.55
N SER A 359 -20.72 -30.69 -20.44
CA SER A 359 -21.88 -30.49 -21.31
C SER A 359 -23.19 -30.48 -20.51
N ILE A 360 -23.34 -31.40 -19.55
CA ILE A 360 -24.58 -31.49 -18.73
C ILE A 360 -24.71 -30.24 -17.86
N VAL A 361 -23.63 -29.80 -17.22
CA VAL A 361 -23.62 -28.55 -16.45
C VAL A 361 -23.97 -27.34 -17.34
N SER A 362 -23.41 -27.25 -18.56
CA SER A 362 -23.68 -26.16 -19.46
C SER A 362 -25.15 -26.06 -19.80
N VAL A 363 -25.80 -27.20 -20.07
CA VAL A 363 -27.27 -27.26 -20.34
C VAL A 363 -28.05 -26.77 -19.12
N GLY A 364 -27.74 -27.27 -17.91
CA GLY A 364 -28.41 -26.84 -16.67
C GLY A 364 -28.21 -25.36 -16.37
N ALA A 365 -26.98 -24.84 -16.51
CA ALA A 365 -26.66 -23.44 -16.23
C ALA A 365 -27.37 -22.48 -17.24
N VAL A 366 -27.37 -22.82 -18.49
CA VAL A 366 -28.07 -22.01 -19.54
C VAL A 366 -29.56 -21.95 -19.24
N ALA A 367 -30.20 -23.04 -18.81
CA ALA A 367 -31.62 -23.07 -18.49
C ALA A 367 -32.02 -22.12 -17.35
N ILE A 368 -31.07 -21.73 -16.51
CA ILE A 368 -31.27 -20.78 -15.40
C ILE A 368 -30.51 -19.46 -15.60
N GLY A 369 -30.29 -19.08 -16.86
CA GLY A 369 -29.69 -17.79 -17.25
C GLY A 369 -28.25 -17.59 -16.85
N GLY A 370 -27.54 -18.67 -16.57
CA GLY A 370 -26.15 -18.67 -16.09
C GLY A 370 -25.13 -19.23 -17.06
N ARG A 371 -23.98 -19.61 -16.54
CA ARG A 371 -22.87 -20.22 -17.29
C ARG A 371 -22.27 -21.38 -16.52
N GLY A 372 -21.82 -22.39 -17.24
CA GLY A 372 -21.16 -23.54 -16.66
C GLY A 372 -20.34 -24.30 -17.67
N GLY A 373 -19.47 -25.18 -17.19
CA GLY A 373 -18.62 -26.01 -18.01
C GLY A 373 -17.69 -26.86 -17.16
N GLY A 374 -16.76 -27.56 -17.79
CA GLY A 374 -15.81 -28.40 -17.06
C GLY A 374 -15.22 -29.48 -17.95
N LYS A 375 -14.59 -30.45 -17.30
CA LYS A 375 -14.07 -31.66 -17.94
C LYS A 375 -15.16 -32.72 -18.07
N ALA A 376 -14.86 -33.82 -18.80
CA ALA A 376 -15.81 -34.91 -18.96
C ALA A 376 -16.27 -35.54 -17.66
N ASN A 377 -15.40 -35.60 -16.65
CA ASN A 377 -15.67 -36.23 -15.35
C ASN A 377 -16.21 -35.27 -14.27
N MET A 378 -16.04 -33.95 -14.42
CA MET A 378 -16.53 -32.97 -13.46
C MET A 378 -16.79 -31.62 -14.16
N GLY A 379 -17.96 -31.07 -13.92
CA GLY A 379 -18.37 -29.74 -14.36
C GLY A 379 -19.00 -28.93 -13.23
N GLN A 380 -18.83 -27.60 -13.31
CA GLN A 380 -19.42 -26.65 -12.38
C GLN A 380 -20.08 -25.51 -13.15
N GLY A 381 -21.19 -25.01 -12.61
CA GLY A 381 -21.91 -23.89 -13.18
C GLY A 381 -22.60 -23.07 -12.12
N ARG A 382 -23.04 -21.89 -12.52
CA ARG A 382 -23.82 -20.98 -11.65
C ARG A 382 -24.90 -20.31 -12.46
N GLY A 383 -26.11 -20.27 -11.89
CA GLY A 383 -27.26 -19.60 -12.46
C GLY A 383 -27.30 -18.09 -12.20
N ALA A 384 -28.28 -17.44 -12.78
CA ALA A 384 -28.59 -16.06 -12.44
C ALA A 384 -29.20 -15.95 -11.04
N GLU A 385 -29.06 -14.79 -10.40
CA GLU A 385 -29.66 -14.51 -9.09
C GLU A 385 -31.17 -14.67 -9.12
N GLY A 386 -31.73 -15.41 -8.17
CA GLY A 386 -33.18 -15.64 -8.06
C GLY A 386 -33.79 -16.61 -9.10
N SER A 387 -32.95 -17.30 -9.89
CA SER A 387 -33.42 -18.32 -10.81
C SER A 387 -33.86 -19.60 -10.11
N ASP A 388 -34.83 -20.30 -10.71
CA ASP A 388 -35.39 -21.54 -10.16
C ASP A 388 -34.50 -22.75 -10.48
N ALA A 389 -33.97 -23.39 -9.45
CA ALA A 389 -33.18 -24.60 -9.57
C ALA A 389 -33.88 -25.76 -10.27
N ALA A 390 -35.23 -25.81 -10.23
CA ALA A 390 -36.00 -26.84 -10.87
C ALA A 390 -35.88 -26.82 -12.41
N LEU A 391 -35.66 -25.65 -13.01
CA LEU A 391 -35.42 -25.51 -14.45
C LEU A 391 -34.08 -26.15 -14.86
N ALA A 392 -33.05 -26.01 -14.06
CA ALA A 392 -31.75 -26.64 -14.30
C ALA A 392 -31.85 -28.18 -14.18
N ILE A 393 -32.57 -28.68 -13.16
CA ILE A 393 -32.84 -30.10 -12.97
C ILE A 393 -33.59 -30.68 -14.20
N THR A 394 -34.66 -30.03 -14.64
CA THR A 394 -35.44 -30.45 -15.80
C THR A 394 -34.61 -30.50 -17.08
N ALA A 395 -33.81 -29.47 -17.32
CA ALA A 395 -32.94 -29.41 -18.49
C ALA A 395 -31.85 -30.51 -18.49
N MET A 396 -31.21 -30.75 -17.34
CA MET A 396 -30.20 -31.81 -17.18
C MET A 396 -30.83 -33.23 -17.29
N ALA A 397 -32.02 -33.42 -16.72
CA ALA A 397 -32.74 -34.69 -16.83
C ALA A 397 -33.13 -35.02 -18.30
N ALA A 398 -33.60 -34.03 -19.04
CA ALA A 398 -33.91 -34.18 -20.47
C ALA A 398 -32.63 -34.52 -21.27
N ALA A 399 -31.48 -33.87 -20.97
CA ALA A 399 -30.22 -34.15 -21.63
C ALA A 399 -29.68 -35.55 -21.35
N LEU A 400 -30.04 -36.15 -20.20
CA LEU A 400 -29.63 -37.50 -19.79
C LEU A 400 -30.66 -38.58 -20.10
N GLY A 401 -31.82 -38.21 -20.66
CA GLY A 401 -32.90 -39.11 -21.00
C GLY A 401 -33.56 -39.82 -19.79
N VAL A 402 -33.55 -39.16 -18.62
CA VAL A 402 -34.16 -39.66 -17.39
C VAL A 402 -35.34 -38.77 -16.95
N PRO A 403 -36.30 -39.29 -16.19
CA PRO A 403 -37.37 -38.43 -15.65
C PRO A 403 -36.76 -37.41 -14.68
N ALA A 404 -37.27 -36.17 -14.73
CA ALA A 404 -36.95 -35.15 -13.72
C ALA A 404 -37.60 -35.60 -12.39
N THR A 405 -36.85 -36.31 -11.56
CA THR A 405 -37.33 -36.69 -10.21
C THR A 405 -37.32 -35.43 -9.34
N GLY A 406 -38.50 -34.93 -9.03
CA GLY A 406 -38.85 -33.64 -8.52
C GLY A 406 -38.06 -33.12 -7.33
N ALA A 407 -38.16 -31.81 -7.19
CA ALA A 407 -37.82 -31.10 -5.97
C ALA A 407 -38.45 -31.78 -4.75
N ALA A 408 -37.70 -31.89 -3.68
CA ALA A 408 -38.30 -32.23 -2.40
C ALA A 408 -39.29 -31.12 -2.00
N GLU A 409 -40.56 -31.49 -1.70
CA GLU A 409 -41.43 -30.68 -0.88
C GLU A 409 -40.81 -30.41 0.49
#